data_053beba60994463b702fd0eac0755010
#
_entry.id   053beba60994463b702fd0eac0755010
#
_cell.length_a   1.000
_cell.length_b   1.000
_cell.length_c   1.000
_cell.angle_alpha   90.00
_cell.angle_beta   90.00
_cell.angle_gamma   90.00
#
_symmetry.space_group_name_H-M   'P 1'
#
loop_
_entity.id
_entity.type
_entity.pdbx_description
1 polymer ?
#
loop_
_entity_poly.entity_id
_entity_poly.type
_entity_poly.pdbx_seq_one_letter_code
_entity_poly.pdbx_strand_id
1 'polypeptide(L)'
;GGAVRDQLHIICGSEFVMNDYMEMETDILEERYELALQRIREIPGERFGQDALEAYFAFCSAFVLMIHDTRSFLAQGKLESAPLEELERRNQALYSDILPAHYEESYSNPAVAVRRLGEEYGRELCVLYAELRKMIGFVYEERLEELVIRLELLAEVYAAFRYKEAEEGGLPSGEEIRGILYWFVSDYADITAERTVREMVCPEESPAVKLIRDSDLTDVRYLYCYGEYVGENELETARFLAGLPEETIASMADTYTEGYRIGFEVTGKDLSKKQTVGLYYRLGFERMMRRAVNNFADMGLRPVTRRGAFMGGTVNRQYDYDHKDDRALYLDKNFVNRQLEVTRAAFEKVKTQAAGFAGPAVVETFGEADFDPVMKEEALKLSPEQNKLWVDYRTQAGELQREYIIEEERSFTIIAFPIPEVGPVFQE
;
A
#
# COMPACT_ATOMS: atom_id res chain seq x y z
N GLY A 1 -19.43 0.74 -14.18
CA GLY A 1 -18.95 1.96 -13.53
C GLY A 1 -18.37 2.97 -14.50
N GLY A 2 -17.28 2.65 -15.22
CA GLY A 2 -16.60 3.58 -16.13
C GLY A 2 -17.46 4.07 -17.30
N ALA A 3 -18.17 3.16 -17.95
CA ALA A 3 -19.02 3.51 -19.10
C ALA A 3 -20.18 4.48 -18.74
N VAL A 4 -20.65 4.45 -17.50
CA VAL A 4 -21.70 5.35 -17.02
C VAL A 4 -21.15 6.75 -16.73
N ARG A 5 -19.92 6.84 -16.19
CA ARG A 5 -19.21 8.11 -15.99
C ARG A 5 -18.96 8.83 -17.31
N ASP A 6 -18.48 8.10 -18.33
CA ASP A 6 -18.20 8.67 -19.65
C ASP A 6 -19.50 9.16 -20.34
N GLN A 7 -20.60 8.41 -20.18
CA GLN A 7 -21.90 8.85 -20.72
C GLN A 7 -22.49 10.07 -19.99
N LEU A 8 -22.31 10.16 -18.66
CA LEU A 8 -22.75 11.33 -17.89
C LEU A 8 -21.95 12.58 -18.23
N HIS A 9 -20.65 12.44 -18.50
CA HIS A 9 -19.80 13.55 -18.94
C HIS A 9 -20.24 14.12 -20.30
N ILE A 10 -20.78 13.28 -21.17
CA ILE A 10 -21.29 13.68 -22.50
C ILE A 10 -22.68 14.31 -22.40
N ILE A 11 -23.51 13.86 -21.45
CA ILE A 11 -24.94 14.28 -21.38
C ILE A 11 -25.16 15.51 -20.48
N CYS A 12 -24.35 15.74 -19.48
CA CYS A 12 -24.62 16.68 -18.41
C CYS A 12 -23.50 17.70 -18.15
N GLY A 13 -22.81 18.23 -19.07
CA GLY A 13 -21.71 19.21 -19.00
C GLY A 13 -21.72 20.27 -17.88
N SER A 14 -22.20 19.95 -16.67
CA SER A 14 -22.18 20.83 -15.50
C SER A 14 -21.44 20.11 -14.31
N GLU A 15 -20.55 20.83 -13.66
CA GLU A 15 -19.86 20.40 -12.42
C GLU A 15 -20.83 19.96 -11.31
N PHE A 16 -22.04 20.53 -11.30
CA PHE A 16 -23.07 20.24 -10.31
C PHE A 16 -23.55 18.76 -10.37
N VAL A 17 -23.85 18.24 -11.56
CA VAL A 17 -24.32 16.86 -11.71
C VAL A 17 -23.21 15.84 -11.44
N MET A 18 -21.95 16.19 -11.71
CA MET A 18 -20.81 15.36 -11.37
C MET A 18 -20.64 15.24 -9.85
N ASN A 19 -20.79 16.35 -9.10
CA ASN A 19 -20.72 16.34 -7.65
C ASN A 19 -21.82 15.48 -7.03
N ASP A 20 -23.08 15.63 -7.49
CA ASP A 20 -24.21 14.83 -7.02
C ASP A 20 -23.98 13.32 -7.27
N TYR A 21 -23.40 12.95 -8.41
CA TYR A 21 -23.07 11.56 -8.72
C TYR A 21 -21.97 11.01 -7.81
N MET A 22 -20.90 11.77 -7.56
CA MET A 22 -19.81 11.40 -6.67
C MET A 22 -20.28 11.24 -5.21
N GLU A 23 -21.17 12.13 -4.76
CA GLU A 23 -21.78 12.02 -3.43
C GLU A 23 -22.63 10.75 -3.33
N MET A 24 -23.45 10.44 -4.31
CA MET A 24 -24.26 9.22 -4.35
C MET A 24 -23.40 7.95 -4.38
N GLU A 25 -22.29 7.94 -5.11
CA GLU A 25 -21.35 6.81 -5.13
C GLU A 25 -20.68 6.62 -3.76
N THR A 26 -20.32 7.71 -3.10
CA THR A 26 -19.77 7.70 -1.74
C THR A 26 -20.78 7.18 -0.73
N ASP A 27 -22.04 7.60 -0.81
CA ASP A 27 -23.13 7.13 0.07
C ASP A 27 -23.35 5.63 -0.06
N ILE A 28 -23.30 5.08 -1.28
CA ILE A 28 -23.41 3.65 -1.53
C ILE A 28 -22.22 2.89 -0.89
N LEU A 29 -21.01 3.42 -1.00
CA LEU A 29 -19.83 2.80 -0.39
C LEU A 29 -19.90 2.84 1.14
N GLU A 30 -20.38 3.94 1.73
CA GLU A 30 -20.61 4.04 3.18
C GLU A 30 -21.66 3.03 3.66
N GLU A 31 -22.76 2.88 2.95
CA GLU A 31 -23.78 1.88 3.27
C GLU A 31 -23.21 0.45 3.22
N ARG A 32 -22.48 0.11 2.17
CA ARG A 32 -21.80 -1.19 2.04
C ARG A 32 -20.79 -1.41 3.17
N TYR A 33 -20.02 -0.37 3.52
CA TYR A 33 -19.07 -0.42 4.62
C TYR A 33 -19.76 -0.76 5.94
N GLU A 34 -20.84 -0.06 6.29
CA GLU A 34 -21.57 -0.28 7.54
C GLU A 34 -22.24 -1.65 7.58
N LEU A 35 -22.82 -2.13 6.47
CA LEU A 35 -23.42 -3.48 6.40
C LEU A 35 -22.37 -4.57 6.62
N ALA A 36 -21.24 -4.48 5.93
CA ALA A 36 -20.14 -5.45 6.08
C ALA A 36 -19.55 -5.39 7.50
N LEU A 37 -19.36 -4.19 8.05
CA LEU A 37 -18.85 -3.99 9.41
C LEU A 37 -19.80 -4.58 10.46
N GLN A 38 -21.11 -4.37 10.30
CA GLN A 38 -22.11 -4.97 11.19
C GLN A 38 -22.00 -6.49 11.18
N ARG A 39 -21.88 -7.09 10.00
CA ARG A 39 -21.72 -8.55 9.87
C ARG A 39 -20.45 -9.04 10.57
N ILE A 40 -19.35 -8.32 10.43
CA ILE A 40 -18.06 -8.66 11.05
C ILE A 40 -18.15 -8.58 12.58
N ARG A 41 -18.90 -7.61 13.13
CA ARG A 41 -19.12 -7.50 14.58
C ARG A 41 -19.84 -8.70 15.19
N GLU A 42 -20.67 -9.39 14.41
CA GLU A 42 -21.44 -10.55 14.86
C GLU A 42 -20.58 -11.83 14.92
N ILE A 43 -19.56 -11.95 14.05
CA ILE A 43 -18.73 -13.14 13.89
C ILE A 43 -18.18 -13.69 15.22
N PRO A 44 -17.57 -12.90 16.12
CA PRO A 44 -17.02 -13.43 17.37
C PRO A 44 -18.04 -14.06 18.32
N GLY A 45 -19.32 -13.73 18.15
CA GLY A 45 -20.44 -14.27 18.95
C GLY A 45 -21.00 -15.59 18.40
N GLU A 46 -20.69 -15.94 17.17
CA GLU A 46 -21.23 -17.13 16.52
C GLU A 46 -20.36 -18.37 16.80
N ARG A 47 -21.01 -19.54 16.79
CA ARG A 47 -20.36 -20.85 16.95
C ARG A 47 -20.86 -21.80 15.87
N PHE A 48 -19.93 -22.61 15.34
CA PHE A 48 -20.23 -23.63 14.34
C PHE A 48 -19.41 -24.91 14.57
N GLY A 49 -18.92 -25.12 15.77
CA GLY A 49 -18.29 -26.37 16.19
C GLY A 49 -16.86 -26.58 15.67
N GLN A 50 -16.17 -25.50 15.27
CA GLN A 50 -14.81 -25.52 14.73
C GLN A 50 -13.95 -24.48 15.47
N ASP A 51 -13.53 -24.81 16.68
CA ASP A 51 -12.85 -23.88 17.61
C ASP A 51 -11.67 -23.10 16.97
N ALA A 52 -10.86 -23.79 16.15
CA ALA A 52 -9.69 -23.16 15.51
C ALA A 52 -10.09 -22.12 14.47
N LEU A 53 -11.10 -22.42 13.64
CA LEU A 53 -11.65 -21.50 12.65
C LEU A 53 -12.41 -20.35 13.31
N GLU A 54 -13.18 -20.63 14.34
CA GLU A 54 -13.88 -19.61 15.15
C GLU A 54 -12.88 -18.64 15.76
N ALA A 55 -11.77 -19.12 16.32
CA ALA A 55 -10.69 -18.28 16.86
C ALA A 55 -10.01 -17.44 15.78
N TYR A 56 -9.77 -17.99 14.59
CA TYR A 56 -9.21 -17.26 13.47
C TYR A 56 -10.13 -16.13 13.00
N PHE A 57 -11.41 -16.39 12.79
CA PHE A 57 -12.35 -15.36 12.34
C PHE A 57 -12.60 -14.30 13.41
N ALA A 58 -12.61 -14.66 14.68
CA ALA A 58 -12.67 -13.70 15.78
C ALA A 58 -11.43 -12.78 15.79
N PHE A 59 -10.24 -13.33 15.53
CA PHE A 59 -9.00 -12.58 15.38
C PHE A 59 -9.05 -11.60 14.20
N CYS A 60 -9.50 -12.06 13.02
CA CYS A 60 -9.67 -11.18 11.86
C CYS A 60 -10.70 -10.07 12.13
N SER A 61 -11.81 -10.40 12.81
CA SER A 61 -12.83 -9.42 13.19
C SER A 61 -12.26 -8.35 14.13
N ALA A 62 -11.45 -8.74 15.12
CA ALA A 62 -10.80 -7.79 16.03
C ALA A 62 -9.85 -6.85 15.27
N PHE A 63 -9.11 -7.36 14.29
CA PHE A 63 -8.25 -6.53 13.46
C PHE A 63 -9.07 -5.53 12.63
N VAL A 64 -10.15 -5.95 11.98
CA VAL A 64 -11.04 -5.05 11.22
C VAL A 64 -11.64 -3.98 12.11
N LEU A 65 -12.05 -4.32 13.33
CA LEU A 65 -12.59 -3.35 14.29
C LEU A 65 -11.53 -2.34 14.73
N MET A 66 -10.27 -2.73 14.82
CA MET A 66 -9.17 -1.80 15.07
C MET A 66 -8.94 -0.85 13.88
N ILE A 67 -9.09 -1.31 12.64
CA ILE A 67 -9.10 -0.45 11.45
C ILE A 67 -10.27 0.55 11.49
N HIS A 68 -11.47 0.09 11.86
CA HIS A 68 -12.64 0.96 12.01
C HIS A 68 -12.45 2.02 13.11
N ASP A 69 -11.87 1.65 14.26
CA ASP A 69 -11.51 2.61 15.31
C ASP A 69 -10.50 3.63 14.81
N THR A 70 -9.51 3.19 14.04
CA THR A 70 -8.54 4.08 13.38
C THR A 70 -9.24 5.04 12.41
N ARG A 71 -10.15 4.55 11.58
CA ARG A 71 -10.96 5.38 10.68
C ARG A 71 -11.73 6.46 11.44
N SER A 72 -12.38 6.08 12.53
CA SER A 72 -13.13 7.00 13.39
C SER A 72 -12.22 8.05 14.06
N PHE A 73 -11.05 7.63 14.50
CA PHE A 73 -10.04 8.52 15.08
C PHE A 73 -9.56 9.58 14.07
N LEU A 74 -9.29 9.18 12.82
CA LEU A 74 -8.89 10.07 11.74
C LEU A 74 -10.01 11.03 11.35
N ALA A 75 -11.23 10.53 11.18
CA ALA A 75 -12.40 11.34 10.82
C ALA A 75 -12.75 12.42 11.85
N GLN A 76 -12.38 12.22 13.11
CA GLN A 76 -12.56 13.20 14.19
C GLN A 76 -11.42 14.26 14.25
N GLY A 77 -10.48 14.24 13.33
CA GLY A 77 -9.33 15.17 13.31
C GLY A 77 -8.38 14.98 14.50
N LYS A 78 -8.44 13.85 15.18
CA LYS A 78 -7.65 13.58 16.39
C LYS A 78 -6.16 13.33 16.10
N LEU A 79 -5.81 12.99 14.88
CA LEU A 79 -4.42 12.72 14.48
C LEU A 79 -3.50 13.91 14.77
N GLU A 80 -3.95 15.12 14.46
CA GLU A 80 -3.16 16.34 14.64
C GLU A 80 -3.03 16.77 16.11
N SER A 81 -4.02 16.44 16.95
CA SER A 81 -4.10 16.88 18.34
C SER A 81 -3.64 15.83 19.37
N ALA A 82 -3.54 14.57 18.97
CA ALA A 82 -3.17 13.49 19.88
C ALA A 82 -1.71 13.65 20.39
N PRO A 83 -1.45 13.30 21.67
CA PRO A 83 -0.09 13.26 22.19
C PRO A 83 0.71 12.14 21.50
N LEU A 84 2.04 12.31 21.43
CA LEU A 84 2.95 11.36 20.80
C LEU A 84 2.75 9.92 21.31
N GLU A 85 2.65 9.74 22.62
CA GLU A 85 2.45 8.44 23.27
C GLU A 85 1.18 7.71 22.76
N GLU A 86 0.08 8.44 22.49
CA GLU A 86 -1.13 7.84 21.90
C GLU A 86 -0.91 7.41 20.46
N LEU A 87 -0.20 8.20 19.66
CA LEU A 87 0.13 7.86 18.28
C LEU A 87 1.06 6.65 18.21
N GLU A 88 2.08 6.59 19.05
CA GLU A 88 2.98 5.43 19.18
C GLU A 88 2.19 4.18 19.55
N ARG A 89 1.35 4.25 20.57
CA ARG A 89 0.53 3.12 21.01
C ARG A 89 -0.39 2.61 19.89
N ARG A 90 -1.06 3.50 19.15
CA ARG A 90 -1.91 3.13 18.02
C ARG A 90 -1.12 2.50 16.88
N ASN A 91 0.01 3.08 16.54
CA ASN A 91 0.89 2.56 15.49
C ASN A 91 1.41 1.16 15.83
N GLN A 92 1.90 0.97 17.05
CA GLN A 92 2.35 -0.34 17.54
C GLN A 92 1.21 -1.37 17.55
N ALA A 93 -0.01 -0.98 17.94
CA ALA A 93 -1.16 -1.89 17.96
C ALA A 93 -1.50 -2.43 16.56
N LEU A 94 -1.43 -1.59 15.51
CA LEU A 94 -1.68 -1.98 14.11
C LEU A 94 -0.66 -2.99 13.57
N TYR A 95 0.55 -2.99 14.11
CA TYR A 95 1.65 -3.83 13.64
C TYR A 95 2.09 -4.92 14.61
N SER A 96 1.51 -4.96 15.83
CA SER A 96 1.97 -5.82 16.92
C SER A 96 2.06 -7.30 16.56
N ASP A 97 1.13 -7.81 15.78
CA ASP A 97 1.03 -9.21 15.39
C ASP A 97 2.15 -9.68 14.46
N ILE A 98 2.74 -8.77 13.68
CA ILE A 98 3.86 -9.09 12.80
C ILE A 98 5.21 -8.65 13.34
N LEU A 99 5.26 -7.94 14.46
CA LEU A 99 6.54 -7.65 15.13
C LEU A 99 7.27 -8.95 15.44
N PRO A 100 8.63 -8.99 15.33
CA PRO A 100 9.41 -10.21 15.56
C PRO A 100 9.09 -10.93 16.86
N ALA A 101 8.80 -10.17 17.94
CA ALA A 101 8.46 -10.73 19.26
C ALA A 101 7.13 -11.52 19.30
N HIS A 102 6.21 -11.26 18.37
CA HIS A 102 4.87 -11.87 18.36
C HIS A 102 4.59 -12.71 17.11
N TYR A 103 5.48 -12.65 16.12
CA TYR A 103 5.27 -13.29 14.83
C TYR A 103 5.12 -14.81 14.91
N GLU A 104 5.80 -15.44 15.86
CA GLU A 104 5.69 -16.89 16.10
C GLU A 104 4.34 -17.35 16.67
N GLU A 105 3.43 -16.39 16.94
CA GLU A 105 2.06 -16.65 17.38
C GLU A 105 1.01 -16.11 16.41
N SER A 106 1.42 -15.38 15.37
CA SER A 106 0.54 -14.71 14.44
C SER A 106 -0.01 -15.63 13.35
N TYR A 107 -1.27 -15.42 12.97
CA TYR A 107 -1.85 -16.01 11.75
C TYR A 107 -1.23 -15.47 10.45
N SER A 108 -0.45 -14.39 10.51
CA SER A 108 0.39 -13.95 9.39
C SER A 108 1.61 -14.84 9.16
N ASN A 109 1.95 -15.71 10.11
CA ASN A 109 3.05 -16.67 9.95
C ASN A 109 2.49 -17.96 9.35
N PRO A 110 2.89 -18.35 8.12
CA PRO A 110 2.32 -19.52 7.44
C PRO A 110 2.49 -20.81 8.24
N ALA A 111 3.60 -21.00 8.96
CA ALA A 111 3.79 -22.17 9.82
C ALA A 111 2.79 -22.21 10.99
N VAL A 112 2.43 -21.05 11.55
CA VAL A 112 1.43 -20.95 12.61
C VAL A 112 0.01 -21.17 12.04
N ALA A 113 -0.28 -20.56 10.91
CA ALA A 113 -1.58 -20.70 10.25
C ALA A 113 -1.87 -22.15 9.88
N VAL A 114 -0.92 -22.85 9.24
CA VAL A 114 -1.06 -24.27 8.90
C VAL A 114 -1.15 -25.13 10.15
N ARG A 115 -0.33 -24.89 11.16
CA ARG A 115 -0.37 -25.67 12.41
C ARG A 115 -1.74 -25.53 13.13
N ARG A 116 -2.35 -24.35 13.12
CA ARG A 116 -3.61 -24.08 13.82
C ARG A 116 -4.85 -24.43 13.01
N LEU A 117 -4.82 -24.19 11.69
CA LEU A 117 -5.97 -24.30 10.80
C LEU A 117 -5.91 -25.53 9.88
N GLY A 118 -4.82 -26.29 9.92
CA GLY A 118 -4.58 -27.47 9.09
C GLY A 118 -4.08 -27.12 7.68
N GLU A 119 -3.61 -28.15 6.99
CA GLU A 119 -3.11 -28.06 5.60
C GLU A 119 -4.17 -27.61 4.60
N GLU A 120 -5.44 -27.88 4.90
CA GLU A 120 -6.58 -27.59 4.02
C GLU A 120 -6.84 -26.06 3.92
N TYR A 121 -6.64 -25.32 5.01
CA TYR A 121 -7.03 -23.89 5.07
C TYR A 121 -5.90 -22.96 5.43
N GLY A 122 -4.84 -23.47 6.06
CA GLY A 122 -3.85 -22.62 6.71
C GLY A 122 -3.18 -21.63 5.76
N ARG A 123 -2.85 -22.05 4.55
CA ARG A 123 -2.21 -21.17 3.56
C ARG A 123 -3.16 -20.12 3.01
N GLU A 124 -4.38 -20.52 2.65
CA GLU A 124 -5.42 -19.65 2.12
C GLU A 124 -5.82 -18.57 3.14
N LEU A 125 -6.05 -18.98 4.39
CA LEU A 125 -6.44 -18.05 5.44
C LEU A 125 -5.27 -17.17 5.92
N CYS A 126 -4.03 -17.64 5.83
CA CYS A 126 -2.84 -16.81 6.03
C CYS A 126 -2.78 -15.67 5.01
N VAL A 127 -3.01 -15.97 3.73
CA VAL A 127 -3.06 -14.96 2.66
C VAL A 127 -4.25 -14.02 2.82
N LEU A 128 -5.43 -14.54 3.20
CA LEU A 128 -6.58 -13.69 3.51
C LEU A 128 -6.21 -12.66 4.57
N TYR A 129 -5.58 -13.08 5.67
CA TYR A 129 -5.20 -12.14 6.72
C TYR A 129 -4.15 -11.12 6.24
N ALA A 130 -3.16 -11.56 5.45
CA ALA A 130 -2.19 -10.64 4.84
C ALA A 130 -2.88 -9.61 3.91
N GLU A 131 -3.95 -10.00 3.21
CA GLU A 131 -4.76 -9.09 2.41
C GLU A 131 -5.53 -8.07 3.28
N LEU A 132 -6.11 -8.51 4.41
CA LEU A 132 -6.78 -7.61 5.35
C LEU A 132 -5.81 -6.58 5.94
N ARG A 133 -4.55 -6.94 6.19
CA ARG A 133 -3.54 -6.01 6.72
C ARG A 133 -3.27 -4.80 5.82
N LYS A 134 -3.50 -4.91 4.52
CA LYS A 134 -3.38 -3.78 3.58
C LYS A 134 -4.33 -2.62 3.91
N MET A 135 -5.40 -2.90 4.65
CA MET A 135 -6.33 -1.86 5.12
C MET A 135 -5.67 -0.81 6.00
N ILE A 136 -4.53 -1.11 6.66
CA ILE A 136 -3.78 -0.10 7.43
C ILE A 136 -3.42 1.08 6.53
N GLY A 137 -2.84 0.83 5.36
CA GLY A 137 -2.53 1.89 4.41
C GLY A 137 -3.76 2.61 3.89
N PHE A 138 -4.78 1.87 3.53
CA PHE A 138 -5.99 2.42 2.92
C PHE A 138 -6.81 3.28 3.87
N VAL A 139 -6.83 2.99 5.17
CA VAL A 139 -7.54 3.82 6.13
C VAL A 139 -6.90 5.19 6.31
N TYR A 140 -5.57 5.27 6.30
CA TYR A 140 -4.84 6.54 6.37
C TYR A 140 -4.91 7.35 5.07
N GLU A 141 -5.12 6.70 3.95
CA GLU A 141 -5.29 7.33 2.63
C GLU A 141 -6.77 7.60 2.29
N GLU A 142 -7.69 7.32 3.21
CA GLU A 142 -9.14 7.50 3.02
C GLU A 142 -9.69 6.74 1.80
N ARG A 143 -9.11 5.57 1.47
CA ARG A 143 -9.49 4.72 0.34
C ARG A 143 -10.70 3.85 0.71
N LEU A 144 -11.89 4.45 0.80
CA LEU A 144 -13.11 3.77 1.26
C LEU A 144 -13.44 2.52 0.44
N GLU A 145 -13.33 2.58 -0.88
CA GLU A 145 -13.60 1.44 -1.76
C GLU A 145 -12.69 0.25 -1.46
N GLU A 146 -11.39 0.49 -1.23
CA GLU A 146 -10.42 -0.54 -0.86
C GLU A 146 -10.72 -1.17 0.52
N LEU A 147 -11.27 -0.39 1.45
CA LEU A 147 -11.72 -0.90 2.74
C LEU A 147 -12.97 -1.77 2.56
N VAL A 148 -13.98 -1.29 1.84
CA VAL A 148 -15.24 -1.99 1.62
C VAL A 148 -15.03 -3.38 1.02
N ILE A 149 -14.28 -3.49 -0.07
CA ILE A 149 -14.07 -4.77 -0.73
C ILE A 149 -13.35 -5.80 0.15
N ARG A 150 -12.51 -5.36 1.11
CA ARG A 150 -11.84 -6.27 2.05
C ARG A 150 -12.72 -6.66 3.23
N LEU A 151 -13.58 -5.77 3.70
CA LEU A 151 -14.62 -6.15 4.66
C LEU A 151 -15.55 -7.20 4.06
N GLU A 152 -16.00 -6.98 2.84
CA GLU A 152 -16.86 -7.91 2.10
C GLU A 152 -16.15 -9.24 1.85
N LEU A 153 -14.85 -9.23 1.50
CA LEU A 153 -14.05 -10.45 1.35
C LEU A 153 -14.03 -11.28 2.63
N LEU A 154 -13.77 -10.67 3.79
CA LEU A 154 -13.80 -11.40 5.07
C LEU A 154 -15.19 -11.97 5.35
N ALA A 155 -16.24 -11.18 5.12
CA ALA A 155 -17.62 -11.63 5.31
C ALA A 155 -17.99 -12.79 4.36
N GLU A 156 -17.53 -12.75 3.11
CA GLU A 156 -17.77 -13.80 2.11
C GLU A 156 -17.06 -15.10 2.48
N VAL A 157 -15.78 -15.05 2.84
CA VAL A 157 -15.04 -16.23 3.28
C VAL A 157 -15.67 -16.83 4.53
N TYR A 158 -16.04 -16.01 5.50
CA TYR A 158 -16.75 -16.49 6.70
C TYR A 158 -18.10 -17.14 6.35
N ALA A 159 -18.87 -16.52 5.47
CA ALA A 159 -20.16 -17.03 5.02
C ALA A 159 -20.03 -18.41 4.34
N ALA A 160 -18.93 -18.66 3.59
CA ALA A 160 -18.69 -19.96 2.97
C ALA A 160 -18.59 -21.08 4.00
N PHE A 161 -17.95 -20.84 5.15
CA PHE A 161 -17.90 -21.81 6.25
C PHE A 161 -19.25 -21.97 6.93
N ARG A 162 -19.94 -20.89 7.24
CA ARG A 162 -21.21 -20.89 7.94
C ARG A 162 -22.35 -21.48 7.12
N TYR A 163 -22.41 -21.16 5.83
CA TYR A 163 -23.44 -21.64 4.90
C TYR A 163 -23.38 -23.16 4.75
N LYS A 164 -22.19 -23.71 4.42
CA LYS A 164 -22.01 -25.15 4.27
C LYS A 164 -22.23 -25.93 5.55
N GLU A 165 -21.78 -25.41 6.67
CA GLU A 165 -22.05 -26.04 7.98
C GLU A 165 -23.55 -26.12 8.27
N ALA A 166 -24.30 -25.03 8.05
CA ALA A 166 -25.70 -24.93 8.38
C ALA A 166 -26.60 -25.75 7.43
N GLU A 167 -26.29 -25.81 6.13
CA GLU A 167 -27.16 -26.44 5.11
C GLU A 167 -26.71 -27.83 4.69
N GLU A 168 -25.40 -28.07 4.58
CA GLU A 168 -24.86 -29.33 4.08
C GLU A 168 -24.21 -30.18 5.16
N GLY A 169 -24.04 -29.65 6.38
CA GLY A 169 -23.41 -30.34 7.52
C GLY A 169 -21.92 -30.60 7.32
N GLY A 170 -21.26 -29.81 6.46
CA GLY A 170 -19.83 -29.93 6.14
C GLY A 170 -19.13 -28.59 6.10
N LEU A 171 -17.84 -28.61 5.76
CA LEU A 171 -17.02 -27.41 5.58
C LEU A 171 -16.68 -27.23 4.10
N PRO A 172 -16.40 -26.00 3.62
CA PRO A 172 -15.89 -25.79 2.29
C PRO A 172 -14.51 -26.46 2.12
N SER A 173 -14.16 -26.85 0.90
CA SER A 173 -12.79 -27.28 0.62
C SER A 173 -11.84 -26.09 0.58
N GLY A 174 -10.53 -26.33 0.77
CA GLY A 174 -9.50 -25.31 0.58
C GLY A 174 -9.51 -24.73 -0.83
N GLU A 175 -9.88 -25.54 -1.85
CA GLU A 175 -10.03 -25.08 -3.23
C GLU A 175 -11.17 -24.07 -3.38
N GLU A 176 -12.29 -24.26 -2.69
CA GLU A 176 -13.39 -23.29 -2.69
C GLU A 176 -12.96 -21.96 -2.05
N ILE A 177 -12.22 -22.00 -0.94
CA ILE A 177 -11.67 -20.79 -0.31
C ILE A 177 -10.67 -20.10 -1.24
N ARG A 178 -9.79 -20.87 -1.87
CA ARG A 178 -8.86 -20.34 -2.90
C ARG A 178 -9.60 -19.69 -4.06
N GLY A 179 -10.72 -20.27 -4.48
CA GLY A 179 -11.60 -19.71 -5.50
C GLY A 179 -12.14 -18.32 -5.12
N ILE A 180 -12.57 -18.12 -3.88
CA ILE A 180 -13.02 -16.80 -3.38
C ILE A 180 -11.87 -15.77 -3.48
N LEU A 181 -10.67 -16.13 -3.03
CA LEU A 181 -9.49 -15.26 -3.12
C LEU A 181 -9.11 -14.96 -4.58
N TYR A 182 -9.20 -15.97 -5.46
CA TYR A 182 -8.95 -15.77 -6.89
C TYR A 182 -9.90 -14.76 -7.50
N TRP A 183 -11.19 -14.93 -7.28
CA TRP A 183 -12.21 -14.02 -7.82
C TRP A 183 -12.11 -12.62 -7.23
N PHE A 184 -11.77 -12.50 -5.94
CA PHE A 184 -11.50 -11.19 -5.33
C PHE A 184 -10.41 -10.41 -6.09
N VAL A 185 -9.25 -11.01 -6.34
CA VAL A 185 -8.16 -10.33 -7.05
C VAL A 185 -8.44 -10.11 -8.53
N SER A 186 -9.28 -10.94 -9.15
CA SER A 186 -9.68 -10.81 -10.55
C SER A 186 -10.77 -9.76 -10.75
N ASP A 187 -11.81 -9.79 -9.95
CA ASP A 187 -12.98 -8.92 -10.10
C ASP A 187 -12.64 -7.46 -9.74
N TYR A 188 -11.80 -7.26 -8.73
CA TYR A 188 -11.34 -5.92 -8.31
C TYR A 188 -9.98 -5.51 -8.88
N ALA A 189 -9.51 -6.21 -9.91
CA ALA A 189 -8.24 -5.89 -10.58
C ALA A 189 -8.23 -4.48 -11.19
N ASP A 190 -9.35 -4.01 -11.72
CA ASP A 190 -9.51 -2.67 -12.29
C ASP A 190 -9.35 -1.56 -11.24
N ILE A 191 -9.94 -1.72 -10.05
CA ILE A 191 -9.79 -0.79 -8.93
C ILE A 191 -8.31 -0.66 -8.55
N THR A 192 -7.64 -1.80 -8.36
CA THR A 192 -6.22 -1.83 -7.99
C THR A 192 -5.33 -1.23 -9.08
N ALA A 193 -5.58 -1.57 -10.35
CA ALA A 193 -4.80 -1.05 -11.48
C ALA A 193 -5.00 0.47 -11.66
N GLU A 194 -6.24 0.95 -11.59
CA GLU A 194 -6.53 2.38 -11.72
C GLU A 194 -5.86 3.18 -10.60
N ARG A 195 -5.99 2.75 -9.34
CA ARG A 195 -5.31 3.37 -8.22
C ARG A 195 -3.80 3.40 -8.43
N THR A 196 -3.19 2.26 -8.76
CA THR A 196 -1.74 2.15 -8.91
C THR A 196 -1.20 3.07 -10.00
N VAL A 197 -1.87 3.14 -11.15
CA VAL A 197 -1.46 4.00 -12.28
C VAL A 197 -1.65 5.47 -11.92
N ARG A 198 -2.78 5.85 -11.31
CA ARG A 198 -3.03 7.24 -10.90
C ARG A 198 -2.03 7.74 -9.86
N GLU A 199 -1.76 6.94 -8.85
CA GLU A 199 -0.75 7.27 -7.82
C GLU A 199 0.67 7.47 -8.41
N MET A 200 0.95 6.84 -9.55
CA MET A 200 2.24 6.97 -10.23
C MET A 200 2.39 8.29 -10.98
N VAL A 201 1.31 8.84 -11.54
CA VAL A 201 1.39 9.96 -12.50
C VAL A 201 0.48 11.14 -12.18
N CYS A 202 -0.46 11.01 -11.24
CA CYS A 202 -1.43 12.06 -10.87
C CYS A 202 -1.07 12.66 -9.50
N PRO A 203 -0.61 13.92 -9.43
CA PRO A 203 -0.20 14.56 -8.16
C PRO A 203 -1.33 14.65 -7.12
N GLU A 204 -2.57 14.71 -7.56
CA GLU A 204 -3.77 14.77 -6.72
C GLU A 204 -3.95 13.51 -5.86
N GLU A 205 -3.39 12.39 -6.31
CA GLU A 205 -3.48 11.09 -5.64
C GLU A 205 -2.33 10.82 -4.64
N SER A 206 -1.57 11.85 -4.26
CA SER A 206 -0.38 11.71 -3.41
C SER A 206 -0.57 12.36 -2.03
N PRO A 207 -1.27 11.71 -1.06
CA PRO A 207 -1.46 12.26 0.29
C PRO A 207 -0.14 12.56 1.01
N ALA A 208 0.89 11.75 0.81
CA ALA A 208 2.20 11.94 1.40
C ALA A 208 2.88 13.26 0.99
N VAL A 209 2.64 13.75 -0.22
CA VAL A 209 3.13 15.08 -0.65
C VAL A 209 2.52 16.20 0.18
N LYS A 210 1.24 16.07 0.55
CA LYS A 210 0.59 17.00 1.46
C LYS A 210 1.25 17.00 2.84
N LEU A 211 1.56 15.81 3.38
CA LEU A 211 2.29 15.69 4.65
C LEU A 211 3.66 16.39 4.58
N ILE A 212 4.43 16.17 3.51
CA ILE A 212 5.73 16.84 3.31
C ILE A 212 5.56 18.35 3.34
N ARG A 213 4.53 18.92 2.71
CA ARG A 213 4.34 20.38 2.59
C ARG A 213 3.78 21.03 3.83
N ASP A 214 2.80 20.41 4.46
CA ASP A 214 1.90 21.08 5.41
C ASP A 214 2.20 20.73 6.88
N SER A 215 2.93 19.63 7.17
CA SER A 215 3.21 19.20 8.54
C SER A 215 4.26 20.07 9.24
N ASP A 216 4.20 20.15 10.57
CA ASP A 216 5.30 20.63 11.38
C ASP A 216 6.39 19.56 11.44
N LEU A 217 7.44 19.69 10.64
CA LEU A 217 8.54 18.71 10.54
C LEU A 217 9.57 18.82 11.68
N THR A 218 9.36 19.69 12.65
CA THR A 218 10.13 19.73 13.91
C THR A 218 9.52 18.83 14.98
N ASP A 219 8.29 18.40 14.79
CA ASP A 219 7.53 17.52 15.67
C ASP A 219 7.35 16.15 15.02
N VAL A 220 8.01 15.11 15.54
CA VAL A 220 8.01 13.75 14.98
C VAL A 220 6.63 13.10 14.86
N ARG A 221 5.57 13.70 15.43
CA ARG A 221 4.20 13.19 15.32
C ARG A 221 3.72 13.06 13.88
N TYR A 222 4.25 13.86 12.95
CA TYR A 222 3.91 13.75 11.53
C TYR A 222 4.22 12.37 10.93
N LEU A 223 5.20 11.62 11.46
CA LEU A 223 5.55 10.29 10.99
C LEU A 223 4.38 9.31 11.10
N TYR A 224 3.52 9.48 12.09
CA TYR A 224 2.36 8.64 12.34
C TYR A 224 1.17 8.94 11.41
N CYS A 225 1.28 9.96 10.56
CA CYS A 225 0.23 10.33 9.60
C CYS A 225 0.24 9.48 8.32
N TYR A 226 1.30 8.71 8.10
CA TYR A 226 1.43 7.86 6.91
C TYR A 226 0.69 6.52 7.01
N GLY A 227 0.43 6.03 8.22
CA GLY A 227 -0.05 4.66 8.42
C GLY A 227 1.02 3.60 8.16
N GLU A 228 2.29 3.98 8.15
CA GLU A 228 3.45 3.08 8.15
C GLU A 228 3.91 2.79 9.57
N TYR A 229 4.63 1.68 9.75
CA TYR A 229 5.28 1.42 11.03
C TYR A 229 6.39 2.47 11.27
N VAL A 230 6.38 3.05 12.46
CA VAL A 230 7.39 4.01 12.89
C VAL A 230 8.20 3.38 14.02
N GLY A 231 9.43 3.04 13.71
CA GLY A 231 10.40 2.51 14.65
C GLY A 231 11.41 3.57 15.11
N GLU A 232 12.35 3.16 15.94
CA GLU A 232 13.39 4.07 16.46
C GLU A 232 14.24 4.67 15.33
N ASN A 233 14.46 3.91 14.27
CA ASN A 233 15.25 4.36 13.12
C ASN A 233 14.63 5.59 12.41
N GLU A 234 13.32 5.61 12.22
CA GLU A 234 12.58 6.73 11.62
C GLU A 234 12.55 7.93 12.59
N LEU A 235 12.34 7.68 13.88
CA LEU A 235 12.33 8.72 14.91
C LEU A 235 13.68 9.39 15.05
N GLU A 236 14.76 8.63 15.12
CA GLU A 236 16.13 9.17 15.23
C GLU A 236 16.52 9.92 13.95
N THR A 237 16.20 9.40 12.78
CA THR A 237 16.44 10.09 11.50
C THR A 237 15.73 11.43 11.47
N ALA A 238 14.45 11.48 11.81
CA ALA A 238 13.66 12.71 11.82
C ALA A 238 14.21 13.73 12.83
N ARG A 239 14.57 13.29 14.04
CA ARG A 239 15.16 14.15 15.09
C ARG A 239 16.53 14.68 14.66
N PHE A 240 17.36 13.85 14.05
CA PHE A 240 18.66 14.26 13.54
C PHE A 240 18.52 15.36 12.48
N LEU A 241 17.68 15.12 11.46
CA LEU A 241 17.45 16.10 10.40
C LEU A 241 16.78 17.39 10.92
N ALA A 242 15.90 17.28 11.91
CA ALA A 242 15.30 18.46 12.56
C ALA A 242 16.34 19.35 13.27
N GLY A 243 17.42 18.73 13.77
CA GLY A 243 18.52 19.44 14.43
C GLY A 243 19.58 20.06 13.49
N LEU A 244 19.56 19.71 12.20
CA LEU A 244 20.54 20.23 11.26
C LEU A 244 20.26 21.71 10.90
N PRO A 245 21.32 22.51 10.62
CA PRO A 245 21.16 23.85 10.09
C PRO A 245 20.40 23.83 8.74
N GLU A 246 19.61 24.87 8.50
CA GLU A 246 18.85 25.00 7.24
C GLU A 246 19.75 24.98 6.00
N GLU A 247 20.95 25.54 6.10
CA GLU A 247 21.95 25.52 5.03
C GLU A 247 22.40 24.11 4.67
N THR A 248 22.51 23.21 5.64
CA THR A 248 22.86 21.79 5.42
C THR A 248 21.71 21.07 4.74
N ILE A 249 20.48 21.24 5.21
CA ILE A 249 19.29 20.69 4.58
C ILE A 249 19.13 21.19 3.14
N ALA A 250 19.32 22.48 2.92
CA ALA A 250 19.32 23.08 1.58
C ALA A 250 20.38 22.45 0.67
N SER A 251 21.61 22.31 1.15
CA SER A 251 22.70 21.70 0.38
C SER A 251 22.39 20.25 -0.01
N MET A 252 21.83 19.46 0.90
CA MET A 252 21.42 18.08 0.61
C MET A 252 20.34 18.03 -0.49
N ALA A 253 19.29 18.82 -0.34
CA ALA A 253 18.18 18.86 -1.29
C ALA A 253 18.58 19.47 -2.64
N ASP A 254 19.37 20.54 -2.62
CA ASP A 254 19.81 21.24 -3.85
C ASP A 254 20.73 20.34 -4.66
N THR A 255 21.65 19.59 -4.04
CA THR A 255 22.49 18.59 -4.73
C THR A 255 21.64 17.51 -5.42
N TYR A 256 20.64 17.01 -4.71
CA TYR A 256 19.72 16.00 -5.18
C TYR A 256 18.89 16.49 -6.38
N THR A 257 18.28 17.67 -6.28
CA THR A 257 17.43 18.22 -7.34
C THR A 257 18.21 18.75 -8.53
N GLU A 258 19.39 19.34 -8.30
CA GLU A 258 20.28 19.78 -9.38
C GLU A 258 20.82 18.58 -10.18
N GLY A 259 21.16 17.48 -9.51
CA GLY A 259 21.51 16.22 -10.19
C GLY A 259 20.41 15.73 -11.12
N TYR A 260 19.15 15.88 -10.72
CA TYR A 260 18.00 15.56 -11.58
C TYR A 260 17.94 16.45 -12.83
N ARG A 261 18.07 17.75 -12.68
CA ARG A 261 18.09 18.73 -13.78
C ARG A 261 19.24 18.47 -14.75
N ILE A 262 20.45 18.27 -14.22
CA ILE A 262 21.64 17.96 -15.02
C ILE A 262 21.44 16.66 -15.80
N GLY A 263 20.77 15.64 -15.24
CA GLY A 263 20.45 14.40 -15.92
C GLY A 263 19.68 14.62 -17.23
N PHE A 264 18.73 15.55 -17.26
CA PHE A 264 18.04 15.96 -18.49
C PHE A 264 18.97 16.66 -19.48
N GLU A 265 19.78 17.60 -18.98
CA GLU A 265 20.67 18.39 -19.79
C GLU A 265 21.73 17.53 -20.51
N VAL A 266 22.45 16.68 -19.77
CA VAL A 266 23.52 15.85 -20.34
C VAL A 266 23.03 14.76 -21.27
N THR A 267 21.78 14.33 -21.12
CA THR A 267 21.16 13.34 -22.01
C THR A 267 20.39 13.98 -23.15
N GLY A 268 20.37 15.31 -23.25
CA GLY A 268 19.70 16.06 -24.33
C GLY A 268 18.18 15.94 -24.29
N LYS A 269 17.59 15.66 -23.13
CA LYS A 269 16.14 15.50 -22.94
C LYS A 269 15.51 16.83 -22.54
N ASP A 270 14.27 17.04 -22.98
CA ASP A 270 13.57 18.30 -22.77
C ASP A 270 12.69 18.24 -21.52
N LEU A 271 13.18 18.77 -20.39
CA LEU A 271 12.47 18.83 -19.14
C LEU A 271 11.18 19.68 -19.23
N SER A 272 11.13 20.69 -20.12
CA SER A 272 9.96 21.56 -20.25
C SER A 272 8.68 20.85 -20.72
N LYS A 273 8.83 19.66 -21.30
CA LYS A 273 7.69 18.79 -21.70
C LYS A 273 7.12 17.96 -20.56
N LYS A 274 7.77 17.98 -19.41
CA LYS A 274 7.40 17.14 -18.25
C LYS A 274 6.64 17.96 -17.22
N GLN A 275 5.81 17.28 -16.44
CA GLN A 275 4.89 17.89 -15.48
C GLN A 275 5.00 17.31 -14.09
N THR A 276 5.46 16.06 -13.96
CA THR A 276 5.51 15.36 -12.66
C THR A 276 6.84 14.65 -12.44
N VAL A 277 7.25 14.57 -11.18
CA VAL A 277 8.43 13.83 -10.71
C VAL A 277 8.02 12.84 -9.65
N GLY A 278 8.49 11.59 -9.75
CA GLY A 278 8.22 10.54 -8.75
C GLY A 278 9.20 10.64 -7.59
N LEU A 279 8.69 10.83 -6.37
CA LEU A 279 9.52 10.87 -5.17
C LEU A 279 9.61 9.48 -4.52
N TYR A 280 10.84 9.07 -4.21
CA TYR A 280 11.16 7.85 -3.45
C TYR A 280 12.05 8.25 -2.28
N TYR A 281 11.61 7.98 -1.05
CA TYR A 281 12.34 8.37 0.16
C TYR A 281 11.96 7.48 1.35
N ARG A 282 12.72 7.54 2.43
CA ARG A 282 12.36 6.93 3.70
C ARG A 282 11.77 7.95 4.65
N LEU A 283 10.85 7.50 5.51
CA LEU A 283 10.29 8.33 6.56
C LEU A 283 11.41 8.84 7.48
N GLY A 284 11.33 10.11 7.83
CA GLY A 284 12.36 10.86 8.56
C GLY A 284 13.11 11.88 7.69
N PHE A 285 13.07 11.73 6.35
CA PHE A 285 13.73 12.65 5.41
C PHE A 285 12.84 13.81 4.93
N GLU A 286 11.65 13.97 5.47
CA GLU A 286 10.64 14.93 4.98
C GLU A 286 11.14 16.38 4.97
N ARG A 287 12.02 16.77 5.90
CA ARG A 287 12.58 18.12 5.92
C ARG A 287 13.42 18.41 4.67
N MET A 288 14.25 17.44 4.24
CA MET A 288 14.96 17.51 2.98
C MET A 288 13.98 17.45 1.79
N MET A 289 13.00 16.56 1.85
CA MET A 289 12.01 16.39 0.79
C MET A 289 11.15 17.62 0.59
N ARG A 290 10.81 18.38 1.64
CA ARG A 290 10.10 19.68 1.51
C ARG A 290 10.88 20.65 0.66
N ARG A 291 12.17 20.81 0.90
CA ARG A 291 13.04 21.65 0.07
C ARG A 291 13.09 21.14 -1.35
N ALA A 292 13.24 19.84 -1.55
CA ALA A 292 13.26 19.23 -2.87
C ALA A 292 11.94 19.46 -3.64
N VAL A 293 10.79 19.35 -2.99
CA VAL A 293 9.47 19.65 -3.57
C VAL A 293 9.42 21.09 -4.09
N ASN A 294 9.94 22.06 -3.33
CA ASN A 294 10.01 23.45 -3.77
C ASN A 294 10.93 23.62 -4.98
N ASN A 295 12.10 22.98 -4.97
CA ASN A 295 13.04 23.03 -6.10
C ASN A 295 12.45 22.39 -7.37
N PHE A 296 11.70 21.27 -7.25
CA PHE A 296 11.00 20.67 -8.38
C PHE A 296 9.87 21.58 -8.90
N ALA A 297 9.16 22.28 -8.03
CA ALA A 297 8.15 23.27 -8.43
C ALA A 297 8.78 24.40 -9.27
N ASP A 298 9.96 24.88 -8.89
CA ASP A 298 10.72 25.88 -9.66
C ASP A 298 11.14 25.35 -11.05
N MET A 299 11.28 24.03 -11.22
CA MET A 299 11.50 23.36 -12.49
C MET A 299 10.20 23.10 -13.27
N GLY A 300 9.04 23.49 -12.76
CA GLY A 300 7.73 23.23 -13.35
C GLY A 300 7.18 21.81 -13.09
N LEU A 301 7.75 21.09 -12.11
CA LEU A 301 7.37 19.71 -11.80
C LEU A 301 6.54 19.63 -10.51
N ARG A 302 5.44 18.90 -10.58
CA ARG A 302 4.62 18.54 -9.41
C ARG A 302 5.03 17.14 -8.91
N PRO A 303 5.28 16.97 -7.62
CA PRO A 303 5.69 15.67 -7.10
C PRO A 303 4.52 14.69 -7.05
N VAL A 304 4.82 13.42 -7.32
CA VAL A 304 3.97 12.27 -7.06
C VAL A 304 4.73 11.29 -6.18
N THR A 305 4.02 10.62 -5.29
CA THR A 305 4.57 9.49 -4.51
C THR A 305 3.43 8.57 -4.12
N ARG A 306 3.76 7.30 -3.87
CA ARG A 306 2.78 6.28 -3.53
C ARG A 306 3.31 5.41 -2.40
N ARG A 307 2.43 4.66 -1.77
CA ARG A 307 2.83 3.65 -0.80
C ARG A 307 3.80 2.66 -1.44
N GLY A 308 4.91 2.37 -0.77
CA GLY A 308 6.03 1.62 -1.32
C GLY A 308 7.13 2.48 -1.98
N ALA A 309 6.83 3.74 -2.34
CA ALA A 309 7.83 4.72 -2.74
C ALA A 309 8.34 5.57 -1.56
N PHE A 310 7.47 5.84 -0.58
CA PHE A 310 7.90 6.25 0.76
C PHE A 310 7.90 5.02 1.67
N MET A 311 8.91 4.88 2.52
CA MET A 311 9.06 3.69 3.35
C MET A 311 9.20 4.06 4.82
N GLY A 312 8.36 3.42 5.64
CA GLY A 312 8.56 3.33 7.08
C GLY A 312 9.57 2.25 7.44
N GLY A 313 9.78 2.04 8.72
CA GLY A 313 10.62 0.99 9.23
C GLY A 313 10.17 -0.40 8.77
N THR A 314 11.13 -1.25 8.48
CA THR A 314 10.84 -2.66 8.23
C THR A 314 10.34 -3.30 9.51
N VAL A 315 9.07 -3.65 9.53
CA VAL A 315 8.43 -4.26 10.71
C VAL A 315 9.03 -5.62 11.01
N ASN A 316 9.05 -6.46 9.98
CA ASN A 316 9.57 -7.83 10.07
C ASN A 316 9.97 -8.35 8.68
N ARG A 317 11.27 -8.46 8.43
CA ARG A 317 11.80 -8.97 7.14
C ARG A 317 11.43 -10.44 6.89
N GLN A 318 11.22 -11.22 7.96
CA GLN A 318 10.75 -12.60 7.83
C GLN A 318 9.31 -12.68 7.35
N TYR A 319 8.45 -11.77 7.82
CA TYR A 319 7.08 -11.64 7.31
C TYR A 319 7.09 -11.33 5.80
N ASP A 320 7.87 -10.36 5.36
CA ASP A 320 7.98 -10.02 3.94
C ASP A 320 8.50 -11.20 3.10
N TYR A 321 9.46 -11.95 3.63
CA TYR A 321 10.00 -13.13 2.97
C TYR A 321 8.98 -14.26 2.86
N ASP A 322 8.21 -14.51 3.90
CA ASP A 322 7.18 -15.57 3.94
C ASP A 322 6.03 -15.29 2.96
N HIS A 323 5.70 -14.02 2.72
CA HIS A 323 4.59 -13.60 1.86
C HIS A 323 4.98 -13.18 0.43
N LYS A 324 6.24 -13.30 0.05
CA LYS A 324 6.73 -12.85 -1.26
C LYS A 324 6.06 -13.53 -2.46
N ASP A 325 5.55 -14.75 -2.26
CA ASP A 325 4.96 -15.60 -3.29
C ASP A 325 3.48 -15.93 -3.04
N ASP A 326 2.76 -15.14 -2.23
CA ASP A 326 1.33 -15.32 -1.97
C ASP A 326 0.49 -15.39 -3.26
N ARG A 327 0.96 -14.74 -4.33
CA ARG A 327 0.36 -14.82 -5.66
C ARG A 327 0.29 -16.24 -6.24
N ALA A 328 1.01 -17.21 -5.67
CA ALA A 328 0.92 -18.60 -6.09
C ALA A 328 -0.50 -19.17 -5.95
N LEU A 329 -1.34 -18.58 -5.09
CA LEU A 329 -2.74 -18.95 -4.96
C LEU A 329 -3.58 -18.67 -6.22
N TYR A 330 -3.24 -17.62 -6.97
CA TYR A 330 -4.10 -17.10 -8.05
C TYR A 330 -3.37 -16.83 -9.37
N LEU A 331 -2.05 -17.00 -9.43
CA LEU A 331 -1.28 -16.71 -10.64
C LEU A 331 -1.48 -17.77 -11.70
N ASP A 332 -2.26 -17.44 -12.70
CA ASP A 332 -2.49 -18.21 -13.93
C ASP A 332 -2.55 -17.28 -15.15
N LYS A 333 -2.76 -17.84 -16.32
CA LYS A 333 -2.83 -17.05 -17.57
C LYS A 333 -4.02 -16.10 -17.61
N ASN A 334 -5.15 -16.48 -17.04
CA ASN A 334 -6.35 -15.64 -17.04
C ASN A 334 -6.13 -14.42 -16.14
N PHE A 335 -5.53 -14.63 -14.96
CA PHE A 335 -5.13 -13.55 -14.07
C PHE A 335 -4.17 -12.57 -14.76
N VAL A 336 -3.11 -13.08 -15.42
CA VAL A 336 -2.14 -12.25 -16.16
C VAL A 336 -2.82 -11.43 -17.25
N ASN A 337 -3.67 -12.06 -18.07
CA ASN A 337 -4.40 -11.37 -19.13
C ASN A 337 -5.31 -10.27 -18.56
N ARG A 338 -6.02 -10.56 -17.48
CA ARG A 338 -6.87 -9.58 -16.79
C ARG A 338 -6.07 -8.40 -16.24
N GLN A 339 -4.92 -8.66 -15.61
CA GLN A 339 -4.05 -7.61 -15.08
C GLN A 339 -3.52 -6.68 -16.19
N LEU A 340 -3.09 -7.24 -17.33
CA LEU A 340 -2.63 -6.44 -18.47
C LEU A 340 -3.76 -5.61 -19.09
N GLU A 341 -4.95 -6.19 -19.23
CA GLU A 341 -6.15 -5.51 -19.75
C GLU A 341 -6.51 -4.29 -18.90
N VAL A 342 -6.67 -4.48 -17.57
CA VAL A 342 -7.08 -3.39 -16.67
C VAL A 342 -5.99 -2.34 -16.49
N THR A 343 -4.72 -2.74 -16.54
CA THR A 343 -3.60 -1.80 -16.49
C THR A 343 -3.56 -0.92 -17.74
N ARG A 344 -3.78 -1.48 -18.93
CA ARG A 344 -3.91 -0.71 -20.17
C ARG A 344 -5.08 0.28 -20.08
N ALA A 345 -6.23 -0.19 -19.64
CA ALA A 345 -7.42 0.67 -19.46
C ALA A 345 -7.15 1.81 -18.47
N ALA A 346 -6.43 1.54 -17.38
CA ALA A 346 -6.04 2.56 -16.40
C ALA A 346 -5.10 3.61 -17.01
N PHE A 347 -4.08 3.20 -17.77
CA PHE A 347 -3.18 4.14 -18.44
C PHE A 347 -3.89 4.97 -19.51
N GLU A 348 -4.82 4.40 -20.28
CA GLU A 348 -5.62 5.16 -21.27
C GLU A 348 -6.39 6.33 -20.63
N LYS A 349 -6.90 6.14 -19.40
CA LYS A 349 -7.60 7.22 -18.68
C LYS A 349 -6.70 8.40 -18.30
N VAL A 350 -5.39 8.16 -18.13
CA VAL A 350 -4.41 9.16 -17.66
C VAL A 350 -3.18 9.28 -18.57
N LYS A 351 -3.35 8.98 -19.85
CA LYS A 351 -2.23 8.95 -20.81
C LYS A 351 -1.48 10.28 -20.94
N THR A 352 -2.16 11.40 -20.78
CA THR A 352 -1.54 12.72 -20.81
C THR A 352 -0.64 12.94 -19.59
N GLN A 353 -1.12 12.55 -18.40
CA GLN A 353 -0.35 12.61 -17.17
C GLN A 353 0.85 11.64 -17.22
N ALA A 354 0.62 10.43 -17.75
CA ALA A 354 1.70 9.46 -17.96
C ALA A 354 2.81 9.98 -18.88
N ALA A 355 2.45 10.59 -19.99
CA ALA A 355 3.41 11.24 -20.91
C ALA A 355 4.17 12.41 -20.24
N GLY A 356 3.55 13.08 -19.28
CA GLY A 356 4.16 14.17 -18.48
C GLY A 356 5.08 13.71 -17.36
N PHE A 357 5.22 12.40 -17.11
CA PHE A 357 6.07 11.88 -16.04
C PHE A 357 7.56 12.04 -16.42
N ALA A 358 8.32 12.76 -15.58
CA ALA A 358 9.72 13.09 -15.84
C ALA A 358 10.70 12.01 -15.37
N GLY A 359 10.26 11.08 -14.55
CA GLY A 359 11.06 10.02 -13.97
C GLY A 359 11.22 10.12 -12.45
N PRO A 360 11.85 9.13 -11.83
CA PRO A 360 12.00 9.06 -10.38
C PRO A 360 13.15 9.93 -9.86
N ALA A 361 12.95 10.49 -8.69
CA ALA A 361 13.96 11.13 -7.87
C ALA A 361 14.04 10.35 -6.55
N VAL A 362 15.16 9.68 -6.31
CA VAL A 362 15.30 8.63 -5.29
C VAL A 362 16.24 9.06 -4.19
N VAL A 363 15.79 9.00 -2.96
CA VAL A 363 16.61 9.02 -1.75
C VAL A 363 16.70 7.60 -1.22
N GLU A 364 17.84 6.96 -1.45
CA GLU A 364 18.16 5.65 -0.89
C GLU A 364 18.76 5.76 0.50
N THR A 365 18.69 4.70 1.26
CA THR A 365 19.34 4.60 2.56
C THR A 365 20.15 3.32 2.65
N PHE A 366 21.20 3.34 3.46
CA PHE A 366 22.02 2.18 3.75
C PHE A 366 22.30 2.07 5.26
N GLY A 367 22.66 0.87 5.71
CA GLY A 367 22.93 0.56 7.11
C GLY A 367 21.96 -0.46 7.70
N GLU A 368 21.17 -1.12 6.86
CA GLU A 368 20.29 -2.20 7.31
C GLU A 368 21.12 -3.39 7.86
N ALA A 369 20.65 -3.95 8.97
CA ALA A 369 21.26 -5.13 9.56
C ALA A 369 21.19 -6.34 8.60
N ASP A 370 22.16 -7.24 8.72
CA ASP A 370 22.15 -8.51 7.99
C ASP A 370 20.88 -9.31 8.30
N PHE A 371 20.33 -9.97 7.28
CA PHE A 371 19.15 -10.79 7.41
C PHE A 371 19.34 -12.13 6.69
N ASP A 372 19.18 -13.21 7.45
CA ASP A 372 19.18 -14.58 6.94
C ASP A 372 17.76 -15.16 7.08
N PRO A 373 17.00 -15.27 5.98
CA PRO A 373 15.60 -15.69 6.04
C PRO A 373 15.50 -17.20 6.36
N VAL A 374 14.56 -17.52 7.23
CA VAL A 374 14.16 -18.91 7.49
C VAL A 374 13.14 -19.35 6.45
N MET A 375 13.50 -20.37 5.65
CA MET A 375 12.57 -20.98 4.71
C MET A 375 11.55 -21.84 5.45
N LYS A 376 10.26 -21.56 5.22
CA LYS A 376 9.14 -22.36 5.76
C LYS A 376 8.51 -23.19 4.65
N GLU A 377 8.21 -24.45 4.95
CA GLU A 377 7.55 -25.36 4.01
C GLU A 377 6.09 -24.95 3.78
N GLU A 378 5.47 -24.36 4.78
CA GLU A 378 4.09 -23.87 4.75
C GLU A 378 3.92 -22.60 3.94
N ALA A 379 4.98 -21.80 3.74
CA ALA A 379 4.94 -20.61 2.90
C ALA A 379 4.70 -20.98 1.43
N LEU A 380 3.86 -20.20 0.77
CA LEU A 380 3.58 -20.38 -0.65
C LEU A 380 4.83 -20.18 -1.50
N LYS A 381 4.93 -20.94 -2.56
CA LYS A 381 6.03 -20.86 -3.54
C LYS A 381 5.46 -20.95 -4.94
N LEU A 382 6.00 -20.16 -5.85
CA LEU A 382 5.65 -20.27 -7.25
C LEU A 382 6.16 -21.60 -7.83
N SER A 383 5.33 -22.31 -8.58
CA SER A 383 5.79 -23.44 -9.39
C SER A 383 6.76 -22.96 -10.48
N PRO A 384 7.55 -23.86 -11.11
CA PRO A 384 8.38 -23.48 -12.26
C PRO A 384 7.59 -22.81 -13.39
N GLU A 385 6.37 -23.28 -13.64
CA GLU A 385 5.45 -22.71 -14.64
C GLU A 385 4.97 -21.32 -14.23
N GLN A 386 4.61 -21.15 -12.97
CA GLN A 386 4.22 -19.84 -12.41
C GLN A 386 5.38 -18.86 -12.40
N ASN A 387 6.59 -19.29 -12.08
CA ASN A 387 7.79 -18.44 -12.16
C ASN A 387 7.99 -17.91 -13.58
N LYS A 388 7.89 -18.79 -14.60
CA LYS A 388 7.98 -18.38 -15.99
C LYS A 388 6.89 -17.39 -16.36
N LEU A 389 5.64 -17.70 -16.01
CA LEU A 389 4.50 -16.83 -16.26
C LEU A 389 4.65 -15.45 -15.59
N TRP A 390 5.21 -15.41 -14.39
CA TRP A 390 5.47 -14.17 -13.66
C TRP A 390 6.54 -13.31 -14.32
N VAL A 391 7.62 -13.93 -14.82
CA VAL A 391 8.65 -13.23 -15.60
C VAL A 391 8.06 -12.67 -16.90
N ASP A 392 7.30 -13.48 -17.63
CA ASP A 392 6.62 -13.06 -18.86
C ASP A 392 5.65 -11.90 -18.60
N TYR A 393 4.85 -11.98 -17.53
CA TYR A 393 3.95 -10.89 -17.12
C TYR A 393 4.71 -9.59 -16.82
N ARG A 394 5.79 -9.66 -16.03
CA ARG A 394 6.59 -8.47 -15.71
C ARG A 394 7.18 -7.82 -16.95
N THR A 395 7.62 -8.61 -17.91
CA THR A 395 8.14 -8.12 -19.19
C THR A 395 7.04 -7.38 -19.94
N GLN A 396 5.87 -8.00 -20.13
CA GLN A 396 4.74 -7.40 -20.82
C GLN A 396 4.19 -6.15 -20.11
N ALA A 397 4.11 -6.17 -18.78
CA ALA A 397 3.70 -5.01 -17.99
C ALA A 397 4.68 -3.83 -18.12
N GLY A 398 5.99 -4.12 -18.18
CA GLY A 398 7.02 -3.12 -18.43
C GLY A 398 6.94 -2.54 -19.85
N GLU A 399 6.69 -3.37 -20.86
CA GLU A 399 6.47 -2.91 -22.23
C GLU A 399 5.21 -2.04 -22.34
N LEU A 400 4.12 -2.47 -21.72
CA LEU A 400 2.89 -1.70 -21.65
C LEU A 400 3.10 -0.33 -20.99
N GLN A 401 3.82 -0.27 -19.87
CA GLN A 401 4.13 1.00 -19.22
C GLN A 401 4.93 1.93 -20.12
N ARG A 402 5.89 1.42 -20.88
CA ARG A 402 6.70 2.21 -21.82
C ARG A 402 5.91 2.80 -23.00
N GLU A 403 4.76 2.24 -23.34
CA GLU A 403 3.86 2.85 -24.35
C GLU A 403 3.31 4.21 -23.88
N TYR A 404 3.17 4.42 -22.57
CA TYR A 404 2.59 5.63 -21.97
C TYR A 404 3.64 6.53 -21.32
N ILE A 405 4.62 5.94 -20.66
CA ILE A 405 5.75 6.64 -20.02
C ILE A 405 7.00 6.39 -20.87
N ILE A 406 7.27 7.33 -21.76
CA ILE A 406 8.35 7.21 -22.77
C ILE A 406 9.71 7.28 -22.05
N GLU A 407 10.45 6.18 -22.09
CA GLU A 407 11.72 6.03 -21.37
C GLU A 407 12.80 6.99 -21.87
N GLU A 408 12.84 7.24 -23.16
CA GLU A 408 13.80 8.15 -23.80
C GLU A 408 13.60 9.61 -23.40
N GLU A 409 12.44 9.96 -22.89
CA GLU A 409 12.09 11.33 -22.49
C GLU A 409 12.22 11.60 -20.99
N ARG A 410 12.50 10.58 -20.18
CA ARG A 410 12.62 10.70 -18.72
C ARG A 410 14.07 10.60 -18.27
N SER A 411 14.33 11.11 -17.06
CA SER A 411 15.61 10.98 -16.37
C SER A 411 15.38 10.47 -14.95
N PHE A 412 16.43 10.43 -14.16
CA PHE A 412 16.37 10.08 -12.74
C PHE A 412 17.52 10.73 -11.98
N THR A 413 17.38 10.76 -10.67
CA THR A 413 18.50 11.02 -9.75
C THR A 413 18.40 10.04 -8.57
N ILE A 414 19.56 9.68 -8.05
CA ILE A 414 19.67 8.85 -6.85
C ILE A 414 20.70 9.50 -5.92
N ILE A 415 20.32 9.70 -4.68
CA ILE A 415 21.24 10.07 -3.60
C ILE A 415 21.04 9.08 -2.46
N ALA A 416 22.10 8.77 -1.71
CA ALA A 416 22.04 7.79 -0.64
C ALA A 416 22.57 8.37 0.67
N PHE A 417 21.90 8.06 1.77
CA PHE A 417 22.27 8.47 3.12
C PHE A 417 22.34 7.28 4.07
N PRO A 418 23.22 7.31 5.07
CA PRO A 418 23.19 6.33 6.15
C PRO A 418 21.95 6.54 7.04
N ILE A 419 21.48 5.47 7.64
CA ILE A 419 20.44 5.48 8.67
C ILE A 419 21.02 5.01 10.02
N PRO A 420 20.37 5.25 11.15
CA PRO A 420 20.90 4.89 12.48
C PRO A 420 21.28 3.42 12.64
N GLU A 421 20.62 2.49 11.94
CA GLU A 421 20.96 1.05 11.95
C GLU A 421 22.39 0.74 11.46
N VAL A 422 23.03 1.65 10.75
CA VAL A 422 24.45 1.49 10.33
C VAL A 422 25.39 1.36 11.53
N GLY A 423 24.96 1.81 12.69
CA GLY A 423 25.67 1.72 13.94
C GLY A 423 26.70 2.82 14.21
N PRO A 424 27.40 2.77 15.39
CA PRO A 424 28.23 3.87 15.88
C PRO A 424 29.42 4.25 14.99
N VAL A 425 29.92 3.31 14.19
CA VAL A 425 31.10 3.56 13.32
C VAL A 425 30.86 4.63 12.27
N PHE A 426 29.60 4.89 11.91
CA PHE A 426 29.23 5.93 10.95
C PHE A 426 28.70 7.21 11.61
N GLN A 427 28.58 7.22 12.92
CA GLN A 427 28.16 8.40 13.67
C GLN A 427 29.31 9.37 13.96
N GLU A 428 30.57 8.91 13.81
CA GLU A 428 31.79 9.71 13.94
C GLU A 428 32.18 10.32 12.57
#